data_d65c9368bce7a8fb6544acb8e9a09ea0
#
_entry.id   d65c9368bce7a8fb6544acb8e9a09ea0
#
_cell.length_a   1.000
_cell.length_b   1.000
_cell.length_c   1.000
_cell.angle_alpha   90.00
_cell.angle_beta   90.00
_cell.angle_gamma   90.00
#
_symmetry.space_group_name_H-M   'P 1'
#
loop_
_entity.id
_entity.type
_entity.pdbx_description
1 polymer ?
#
loop_
_entity_poly.entity_id
_entity_poly.type
_entity_poly.pdbx_seq_one_letter_code
_entity_poly.pdbx_strand_id
1 'polypeptide(L)'
;MSTGHPAVFLDRDGVLIEDTGYPHLESQLRIMPGAAEAVRRLNRLGYLCVIVTNQSGVARGLFTEQQMHAFNDLIVRRLALGGGRIGAVYACPYHSEGRVEAYIHPDHPDRKPNPGMILRAIAEHHIDPARSFMIGDQPTDMEAARRAGIPGFRFEGGNLDDFVRELLGH
;
A
#
# COMPACT_ATOMS: atom_id res chain seq x y z
N MET A 1 -12.70 -23.26 10.79
CA MET A 1 -13.36 -22.16 10.09
C MET A 1 -12.56 -20.88 10.29
N SER A 2 -12.27 -20.19 9.22
CA SER A 2 -11.64 -18.88 9.32
C SER A 2 -12.64 -17.86 9.83
N THR A 3 -12.29 -17.13 10.89
CA THR A 3 -13.07 -16.02 11.41
C THR A 3 -12.46 -14.69 10.99
N GLY A 4 -11.43 -14.74 10.12
CA GLY A 4 -10.71 -13.56 9.68
C GLY A 4 -11.51 -12.69 8.73
N HIS A 5 -11.03 -11.45 8.58
CA HIS A 5 -11.64 -10.45 7.70
C HIS A 5 -10.98 -10.47 6.32
N PRO A 6 -11.73 -10.23 5.24
CA PRO A 6 -11.11 -10.00 3.94
C PRO A 6 -10.41 -8.65 3.93
N ALA A 7 -9.29 -8.57 3.23
CA ALA A 7 -8.53 -7.33 3.10
C ALA A 7 -8.02 -7.14 1.66
N VAL A 8 -7.84 -5.89 1.29
CA VAL A 8 -7.15 -5.50 0.08
C VAL A 8 -5.90 -4.73 0.48
N PHE A 9 -4.74 -5.25 0.06
CA PHE A 9 -3.46 -4.60 0.26
C PHE A 9 -3.20 -3.69 -0.94
N LEU A 10 -2.89 -2.45 -0.66
CA LEU A 10 -2.72 -1.42 -1.69
C LEU A 10 -1.32 -0.82 -1.59
N ASP A 11 -0.59 -0.81 -2.70
CA ASP A 11 0.61 0.01 -2.76
C ASP A 11 0.20 1.49 -2.74
N ARG A 12 1.11 2.34 -2.31
CA ARG A 12 0.88 3.78 -2.21
C ARG A 12 1.17 4.47 -3.53
N ASP A 13 2.46 4.54 -3.90
CA ASP A 13 2.93 5.22 -5.10
C ASP A 13 2.59 4.40 -6.34
N GLY A 14 1.91 5.01 -7.30
CA GLY A 14 1.48 4.34 -8.52
C GLY A 14 0.11 3.65 -8.43
N VAL A 15 -0.51 3.62 -7.25
CA VAL A 15 -1.85 3.01 -7.04
C VAL A 15 -2.81 4.01 -6.40
N LEU A 16 -2.54 4.45 -5.18
CA LEU A 16 -3.40 5.42 -4.47
C LEU A 16 -3.04 6.86 -4.80
N ILE A 17 -1.78 7.12 -5.07
CA ILE A 17 -1.28 8.41 -5.51
C ILE A 17 -0.40 8.23 -6.73
N GLU A 18 -0.27 9.29 -7.53
CA GLU A 18 0.67 9.29 -8.63
C GLU A 18 2.11 9.30 -8.10
N ASP A 19 2.99 8.54 -8.73
CA ASP A 19 4.41 8.52 -8.39
C ASP A 19 5.10 9.70 -9.08
N THR A 20 5.38 10.75 -8.30
CA THR A 20 6.03 11.98 -8.78
C THR A 20 7.53 12.01 -8.49
N GLY A 21 8.11 10.86 -8.10
CA GLY A 21 9.52 10.77 -7.71
C GLY A 21 9.73 11.08 -6.24
N TYR A 22 9.63 10.05 -5.38
CA TYR A 22 9.77 10.16 -3.92
C TYR A 22 8.88 11.23 -3.30
N PRO A 23 7.55 11.22 -3.55
CA PRO A 23 6.68 12.27 -3.00
C PRO A 23 6.64 12.19 -1.46
N HIS A 24 6.78 13.35 -0.83
CA HIS A 24 6.80 13.47 0.64
C HIS A 24 6.30 14.83 1.14
N LEU A 25 5.98 15.76 0.22
CA LEU A 25 5.44 17.10 0.54
C LEU A 25 4.00 17.18 0.05
N GLU A 26 3.17 17.94 0.77
CA GLU A 26 1.77 18.14 0.39
C GLU A 26 1.63 18.63 -1.06
N SER A 27 2.54 19.52 -1.50
CA SER A 27 2.54 20.03 -2.88
C SER A 27 2.79 18.95 -3.94
N GLN A 28 3.33 17.81 -3.53
CA GLN A 28 3.63 16.66 -4.42
C GLN A 28 2.52 15.62 -4.43
N LEU A 29 1.51 15.79 -3.56
CA LEU A 29 0.43 14.82 -3.45
C LEU A 29 -0.55 14.95 -4.63
N ARG A 30 -0.63 13.88 -5.41
CA ARG A 30 -1.57 13.73 -6.53
C ARG A 30 -2.34 12.43 -6.31
N ILE A 31 -3.57 12.54 -5.83
CA ILE A 31 -4.43 11.37 -5.62
C ILE A 31 -4.72 10.74 -7.00
N MET A 32 -4.55 9.42 -7.10
CA MET A 32 -4.86 8.68 -8.32
C MET A 32 -6.36 8.86 -8.66
N PRO A 33 -6.71 9.09 -9.93
CA PRO A 33 -8.13 9.15 -10.29
C PRO A 33 -8.89 7.92 -9.81
N GLY A 34 -10.02 8.13 -9.14
CA GLY A 34 -10.86 7.06 -8.63
C GLY A 34 -10.35 6.38 -7.36
N ALA A 35 -9.26 6.85 -6.74
CA ALA A 35 -8.70 6.18 -5.56
C ALA A 35 -9.64 6.18 -4.36
N ALA A 36 -10.24 7.32 -4.02
CA ALA A 36 -11.17 7.39 -2.90
C ALA A 36 -12.42 6.55 -3.16
N GLU A 37 -12.93 6.60 -4.37
CA GLU A 37 -14.11 5.81 -4.79
C GLU A 37 -13.82 4.31 -4.72
N ALA A 38 -12.63 3.90 -5.16
CA ALA A 38 -12.20 2.50 -5.09
C ALA A 38 -12.14 2.00 -3.65
N VAL A 39 -11.50 2.76 -2.76
CA VAL A 39 -11.41 2.40 -1.34
C VAL A 39 -12.79 2.35 -0.71
N ARG A 40 -13.64 3.34 -1.00
CA ARG A 40 -15.02 3.34 -0.50
C ARG A 40 -15.79 2.11 -0.96
N ARG A 41 -15.67 1.72 -2.24
CA ARG A 41 -16.30 0.52 -2.79
C ARG A 41 -15.85 -0.73 -2.06
N LEU A 42 -14.53 -0.87 -1.88
CA LEU A 42 -13.96 -2.00 -1.15
C LEU A 42 -14.44 -2.06 0.30
N ASN A 43 -14.51 -0.91 0.97
CA ASN A 43 -15.05 -0.83 2.34
C ASN A 43 -16.51 -1.31 2.39
N ARG A 44 -17.34 -0.89 1.44
CA ARG A 44 -18.75 -1.29 1.38
C ARG A 44 -18.92 -2.79 1.16
N LEU A 45 -17.99 -3.41 0.47
CA LEU A 45 -17.97 -4.85 0.24
C LEU A 45 -17.38 -5.65 1.40
N GLY A 46 -16.98 -4.96 2.47
CA GLY A 46 -16.48 -5.59 3.69
C GLY A 46 -14.97 -5.76 3.75
N TYR A 47 -14.23 -5.25 2.78
CA TYR A 47 -12.76 -5.33 2.79
C TYR A 47 -12.13 -4.28 3.70
N LEU A 48 -11.20 -4.74 4.53
CA LEU A 48 -10.24 -3.85 5.19
C LEU A 48 -9.22 -3.41 4.15
N CYS A 49 -9.00 -2.11 4.01
CA CYS A 49 -7.99 -1.58 3.08
C CYS A 49 -6.71 -1.25 3.84
N VAL A 50 -5.60 -1.85 3.42
CA VAL A 50 -4.30 -1.75 4.08
C VAL A 50 -3.26 -1.25 3.08
N ILE A 51 -2.57 -0.17 3.43
CA ILE A 51 -1.46 0.31 2.61
C ILE A 51 -0.19 -0.45 2.99
N VAL A 52 0.53 -0.98 1.99
CA VAL A 52 1.85 -1.60 2.17
C VAL A 52 2.82 -0.97 1.16
N THR A 53 3.79 -0.21 1.65
CA THR A 53 4.60 0.64 0.78
C THR A 53 6.10 0.61 1.12
N ASN A 54 6.94 0.45 0.10
CA ASN A 54 8.38 0.68 0.22
C ASN A 54 8.63 2.19 0.16
N GLN A 55 9.38 2.71 1.14
CA GLN A 55 9.71 4.14 1.23
C GLN A 55 11.22 4.32 1.41
N SER A 56 11.97 3.92 0.40
CA SER A 56 13.43 3.97 0.42
C SER A 56 14.00 5.39 0.46
N GLY A 57 13.16 6.40 0.22
CA GLY A 57 13.59 7.80 0.36
C GLY A 57 14.11 8.14 1.75
N VAL A 58 13.62 7.47 2.79
CA VAL A 58 14.15 7.61 4.15
C VAL A 58 15.60 7.15 4.22
N ALA A 59 15.89 5.95 3.74
CA ALA A 59 17.26 5.41 3.71
C ALA A 59 18.18 6.26 2.83
N ARG A 60 17.65 6.84 1.76
CA ARG A 60 18.40 7.68 0.83
C ARG A 60 18.62 9.10 1.33
N GLY A 61 18.03 9.47 2.47
CA GLY A 61 18.17 10.80 3.06
C GLY A 61 17.35 11.88 2.36
N LEU A 62 16.35 11.51 1.57
CA LEU A 62 15.50 12.47 0.85
C LEU A 62 14.42 13.09 1.74
N PHE A 63 13.99 12.37 2.75
CA PHE A 63 13.05 12.81 3.78
C PHE A 63 13.21 11.94 5.01
N THR A 64 12.72 12.42 6.14
CA THR A 64 12.79 11.68 7.41
C THR A 64 11.63 10.67 7.52
N GLU A 65 11.77 9.71 8.42
CA GLU A 65 10.68 8.78 8.73
C GLU A 65 9.45 9.53 9.25
N GLN A 66 9.66 10.57 10.05
CA GLN A 66 8.58 11.41 10.56
C GLN A 66 7.84 12.12 9.43
N GLN A 67 8.56 12.66 8.45
CA GLN A 67 7.95 13.26 7.25
C GLN A 67 7.16 12.24 6.45
N MET A 68 7.68 11.02 6.33
CA MET A 68 6.99 9.93 5.65
C MET A 68 5.67 9.60 6.34
N HIS A 69 5.66 9.46 7.67
CA HIS A 69 4.45 9.17 8.41
C HIS A 69 3.42 10.30 8.28
N ALA A 70 3.85 11.56 8.35
CA ALA A 70 2.97 12.71 8.18
C ALA A 70 2.33 12.72 6.79
N PHE A 71 3.10 12.38 5.76
CA PHE A 71 2.59 12.29 4.37
C PHE A 71 1.60 11.14 4.21
N ASN A 72 1.87 9.97 4.82
CA ASN A 72 0.93 8.86 4.82
C ASN A 72 -0.38 9.24 5.50
N ASP A 73 -0.31 9.95 6.63
CA ASP A 73 -1.51 10.44 7.33
C ASP A 73 -2.32 11.39 6.45
N LEU A 74 -1.64 12.24 5.70
CA LEU A 74 -2.29 13.17 4.77
C LEU A 74 -3.03 12.40 3.67
N ILE A 75 -2.42 11.37 3.11
CA ILE A 75 -3.07 10.52 2.10
C ILE A 75 -4.34 9.89 2.68
N VAL A 76 -4.24 9.30 3.87
CA VAL A 76 -5.38 8.66 4.55
C VAL A 76 -6.53 9.66 4.73
N ARG A 77 -6.22 10.88 5.18
CA ARG A 77 -7.23 11.94 5.37
C ARG A 77 -7.86 12.38 4.05
N ARG A 78 -7.04 12.51 2.99
CA ARG A 78 -7.57 12.89 1.66
C ARG A 78 -8.51 11.83 1.10
N LEU A 79 -8.19 10.56 1.26
CA LEU A 79 -9.08 9.47 0.85
C LEU A 79 -10.37 9.47 1.67
N ALA A 80 -10.28 9.78 2.96
CA ALA A 80 -11.45 9.87 3.84
C ALA A 80 -12.42 10.98 3.43
N LEU A 81 -11.91 12.09 2.91
CA LEU A 81 -12.77 13.17 2.38
C LEU A 81 -13.64 12.67 1.23
N GLY A 82 -13.18 11.71 0.45
CA GLY A 82 -13.95 11.06 -0.61
C GLY A 82 -14.73 9.83 -0.14
N GLY A 83 -14.74 9.57 1.16
CA GLY A 83 -15.50 8.46 1.75
C GLY A 83 -14.72 7.13 1.84
N GLY A 84 -13.45 7.10 1.44
CA GLY A 84 -12.64 5.90 1.49
C GLY A 84 -11.85 5.80 2.80
N ARG A 85 -11.98 4.68 3.52
CA ARG A 85 -11.30 4.47 4.80
C ARG A 85 -10.16 3.48 4.67
N ILE A 86 -8.96 3.92 5.05
CA ILE A 86 -7.79 3.06 5.19
C ILE A 86 -7.74 2.58 6.64
N GLY A 87 -7.66 1.27 6.83
CA GLY A 87 -7.66 0.67 8.16
C GLY A 87 -6.29 0.55 8.79
N ALA A 88 -5.23 0.47 7.98
CA ALA A 88 -3.86 0.36 8.48
C ALA A 88 -2.86 0.77 7.41
N VAL A 89 -1.67 1.24 7.84
CA VAL A 89 -0.57 1.62 6.96
C VAL A 89 0.70 0.93 7.45
N TYR A 90 1.36 0.21 6.55
CA TYR A 90 2.67 -0.40 6.78
C TYR A 90 3.65 0.17 5.76
N ALA A 91 4.75 0.72 6.25
CA ALA A 91 5.78 1.32 5.41
C ALA A 91 7.15 0.76 5.76
N CYS A 92 7.98 0.52 4.76
CA CYS A 92 9.35 0.06 4.95
C CYS A 92 10.33 1.16 4.54
N PRO A 93 11.04 1.77 5.51
CA PRO A 93 12.01 2.82 5.20
C PRO A 93 13.38 2.29 4.82
N TYR A 94 13.60 0.97 4.91
CA TYR A 94 14.90 0.35 4.74
C TYR A 94 15.26 0.11 3.27
N HIS A 95 16.56 0.19 2.97
CA HIS A 95 17.10 -0.13 1.65
C HIS A 95 18.56 -0.60 1.78
N SER A 96 19.00 -1.43 0.86
CA SER A 96 20.40 -1.93 0.84
C SER A 96 21.40 -0.83 0.45
N GLU A 97 20.94 0.15 -0.31
CA GLU A 97 21.76 1.26 -0.78
C GLU A 97 21.12 2.57 -0.26
N GLY A 98 21.74 3.17 0.73
CA GLY A 98 21.23 4.41 1.30
C GLY A 98 22.38 5.27 1.80
N ARG A 99 22.03 6.45 2.31
CA ARG A 99 22.97 7.39 2.92
C ARG A 99 22.79 7.47 4.43
N VAL A 100 21.64 7.05 4.94
CA VAL A 100 21.33 7.10 6.37
C VAL A 100 21.57 5.71 6.95
N GLU A 101 22.65 5.56 7.69
CA GLU A 101 23.15 4.28 8.18
C GLU A 101 22.09 3.48 8.94
N ALA A 102 21.28 4.15 9.77
CA ALA A 102 20.25 3.49 10.56
C ALA A 102 19.19 2.76 9.73
N TYR A 103 19.04 3.13 8.45
CA TYR A 103 18.03 2.55 7.55
C TYR A 103 18.66 1.69 6.44
N ILE A 104 19.94 1.43 6.50
CA ILE A 104 20.61 0.53 5.54
C ILE A 104 20.44 -0.91 6.01
N HIS A 105 19.83 -1.73 5.17
CA HIS A 105 19.64 -3.15 5.43
C HIS A 105 19.77 -3.91 4.11
N PRO A 106 20.58 -4.98 4.06
CA PRO A 106 20.82 -5.70 2.81
C PRO A 106 19.56 -6.37 2.24
N ASP A 107 18.66 -6.82 3.12
CA ASP A 107 17.43 -7.51 2.70
C ASP A 107 16.41 -7.51 3.83
N HIS A 108 15.79 -6.35 4.08
CA HIS A 108 14.84 -6.22 5.17
C HIS A 108 13.56 -7.03 4.88
N PRO A 109 13.04 -7.80 5.87
CA PRO A 109 11.84 -8.63 5.66
C PRO A 109 10.59 -7.86 5.29
N ASP A 110 10.52 -6.57 5.63
CA ASP A 110 9.38 -5.71 5.27
C ASP A 110 9.50 -5.10 3.87
N ARG A 111 10.70 -5.14 3.26
CA ARG A 111 10.87 -4.53 1.95
C ARG A 111 10.38 -5.48 0.86
N LYS A 112 9.33 -5.06 0.12
CA LYS A 112 8.84 -5.81 -1.04
C LYS A 112 9.99 -5.99 -2.04
N PRO A 113 10.23 -7.17 -2.58
CA PRO A 113 9.31 -8.30 -2.71
C PRO A 113 9.19 -9.23 -1.49
N ASN A 114 9.80 -8.91 -0.36
CA ASN A 114 9.59 -9.68 0.86
C ASN A 114 8.19 -9.41 1.41
N PRO A 115 7.54 -10.40 2.01
CA PRO A 115 6.13 -10.31 2.40
C PRO A 115 5.90 -9.82 3.82
N GLY A 116 6.93 -9.32 4.52
CA GLY A 116 6.86 -9.03 5.96
C GLY A 116 5.72 -8.10 6.35
N MET A 117 5.50 -7.02 5.59
CA MET A 117 4.40 -6.09 5.90
C MET A 117 3.04 -6.75 5.76
N ILE A 118 2.84 -7.54 4.70
CA ILE A 118 1.57 -8.24 4.44
C ILE A 118 1.31 -9.27 5.55
N LEU A 119 2.32 -10.09 5.87
CA LEU A 119 2.20 -11.13 6.89
C LEU A 119 1.93 -10.53 8.27
N ARG A 120 2.57 -9.42 8.59
CA ARG A 120 2.36 -8.71 9.86
C ARG A 120 0.93 -8.15 9.94
N ALA A 121 0.44 -7.56 8.88
CA ALA A 121 -0.95 -7.07 8.83
C ALA A 121 -1.96 -8.21 8.98
N ILE A 122 -1.72 -9.35 8.33
CA ILE A 122 -2.57 -10.53 8.44
C ILE A 122 -2.69 -10.95 9.91
N ALA A 123 -1.55 -11.00 10.62
CA ALA A 123 -1.53 -11.39 12.04
C ALA A 123 -2.20 -10.35 12.95
N GLU A 124 -1.86 -9.07 12.76
CA GLU A 124 -2.33 -7.99 13.64
C GLU A 124 -3.81 -7.68 13.49
N HIS A 125 -4.37 -7.86 12.30
CA HIS A 125 -5.75 -7.49 11.97
C HIS A 125 -6.67 -8.68 11.75
N HIS A 126 -6.23 -9.89 12.05
CA HIS A 126 -7.00 -11.11 11.84
C HIS A 126 -7.56 -11.22 10.42
N ILE A 127 -6.69 -11.03 9.44
CA ILE A 127 -7.06 -11.06 8.04
C ILE A 127 -7.10 -12.51 7.54
N ASP A 128 -8.12 -12.82 6.73
CA ASP A 128 -8.22 -14.10 6.05
C ASP A 128 -7.52 -14.02 4.69
N PRO A 129 -6.34 -14.62 4.53
CA PRO A 129 -5.62 -14.54 3.24
C PRO A 129 -6.38 -15.19 2.08
N ALA A 130 -7.24 -16.18 2.35
CA ALA A 130 -8.02 -16.85 1.29
C ALA A 130 -9.06 -15.93 0.65
N ARG A 131 -9.44 -14.84 1.32
CA ARG A 131 -10.41 -13.86 0.82
C ARG A 131 -9.80 -12.48 0.58
N SER A 132 -8.47 -12.43 0.48
CA SER A 132 -7.73 -11.17 0.37
C SER A 132 -6.90 -11.14 -0.91
N PHE A 133 -6.54 -9.95 -1.35
CA PHE A 133 -5.69 -9.77 -2.52
C PHE A 133 -4.91 -8.45 -2.42
N MET A 134 -3.96 -8.29 -3.34
CA MET A 134 -3.14 -7.07 -3.43
C MET A 134 -3.29 -6.40 -4.79
N ILE A 135 -3.33 -5.08 -4.77
CA ILE A 135 -3.22 -4.25 -5.97
C ILE A 135 -1.90 -3.47 -5.86
N GLY A 136 -1.05 -3.62 -6.85
CA GLY A 136 0.23 -2.95 -6.94
C GLY A 136 0.56 -2.58 -8.38
N ASP A 137 1.61 -1.77 -8.57
CA ASP A 137 2.03 -1.34 -9.89
C ASP A 137 3.38 -1.93 -10.34
N GLN A 138 4.09 -2.61 -9.42
CA GLN A 138 5.42 -3.13 -9.65
C GLN A 138 5.49 -4.66 -9.55
N PRO A 139 6.44 -5.30 -10.26
CA PRO A 139 6.67 -6.75 -10.09
C PRO A 139 6.96 -7.15 -8.65
N THR A 140 7.60 -6.27 -7.86
CA THR A 140 7.88 -6.51 -6.45
C THR A 140 6.61 -6.60 -5.61
N ASP A 141 5.56 -5.90 -5.99
CA ASP A 141 4.24 -6.01 -5.32
C ASP A 141 3.63 -7.38 -5.57
N MET A 142 3.71 -7.84 -6.82
CA MET A 142 3.15 -9.13 -7.22
C MET A 142 3.89 -10.28 -6.53
N GLU A 143 5.20 -10.20 -6.43
CA GLU A 143 6.00 -11.21 -5.77
C GLU A 143 5.77 -11.22 -4.25
N ALA A 144 5.63 -10.06 -3.63
CA ALA A 144 5.31 -9.97 -2.20
C ALA A 144 3.96 -10.63 -1.89
N ALA A 145 2.95 -10.37 -2.74
CA ALA A 145 1.64 -10.99 -2.61
C ALA A 145 1.74 -12.51 -2.73
N ARG A 146 2.46 -13.00 -3.75
CA ARG A 146 2.66 -14.43 -3.98
C ARG A 146 3.32 -15.09 -2.76
N ARG A 147 4.37 -14.49 -2.24
CA ARG A 147 5.09 -15.01 -1.06
C ARG A 147 4.23 -14.99 0.20
N ALA A 148 3.30 -14.05 0.29
CA ALA A 148 2.34 -13.99 1.40
C ALA A 148 1.15 -14.94 1.23
N GLY A 149 1.02 -15.61 0.08
CA GLY A 149 -0.05 -16.55 -0.18
C GLY A 149 -1.36 -15.91 -0.62
N ILE A 150 -1.32 -14.71 -1.20
CA ILE A 150 -2.49 -14.01 -1.71
C ILE A 150 -2.31 -13.67 -3.20
N PRO A 151 -3.42 -13.55 -3.96
CA PRO A 151 -3.32 -13.10 -5.34
C PRO A 151 -2.92 -11.62 -5.42
N GLY A 152 -2.16 -11.27 -6.44
CA GLY A 152 -1.79 -9.90 -6.75
C GLY A 152 -2.30 -9.50 -8.12
N PHE A 153 -2.77 -8.27 -8.25
CA PHE A 153 -3.28 -7.71 -9.50
C PHE A 153 -2.55 -6.43 -9.82
N ARG A 154 -2.00 -6.34 -11.02
CA ARG A 154 -1.17 -5.21 -11.42
C ARG A 154 -2.03 -4.09 -11.99
N PHE A 155 -1.92 -2.90 -11.40
CA PHE A 155 -2.56 -1.69 -11.88
C PHE A 155 -1.57 -0.90 -12.74
N GLU A 156 -1.95 -0.56 -13.96
CA GLU A 156 -1.07 0.10 -14.92
C GLU A 156 -1.46 1.56 -15.14
N GLY A 157 -2.15 2.17 -14.17
CA GLY A 157 -2.61 3.55 -14.26
C GLY A 157 -4.06 3.67 -14.73
N GLY A 158 -4.51 4.89 -14.86
CA GLY A 158 -5.91 5.17 -15.18
C GLY A 158 -6.75 5.38 -13.93
N ASN A 159 -8.02 5.07 -13.99
CA ASN A 159 -8.96 5.23 -12.88
C ASN A 159 -8.97 3.98 -12.00
N LEU A 160 -8.60 4.13 -10.73
CA LEU A 160 -8.51 2.98 -9.83
C LEU A 160 -9.87 2.36 -9.53
N ASP A 161 -10.94 3.15 -9.44
CA ASP A 161 -12.28 2.59 -9.20
C ASP A 161 -12.76 1.74 -10.38
N ASP A 162 -12.49 2.19 -11.61
CA ASP A 162 -12.81 1.40 -12.79
C ASP A 162 -12.07 0.06 -12.78
N PHE A 163 -10.78 0.09 -12.39
CA PHE A 163 -9.97 -1.12 -12.26
C PHE A 163 -10.57 -2.08 -11.22
N VAL A 164 -10.94 -1.56 -10.05
CA VAL A 164 -11.54 -2.37 -8.97
C VAL A 164 -12.89 -2.96 -9.39
N ARG A 165 -13.72 -2.16 -10.06
CA ARG A 165 -15.02 -2.63 -10.57
C ARG A 165 -14.83 -3.79 -11.54
N GLU A 166 -13.93 -3.65 -12.50
CA GLU A 166 -13.64 -4.70 -13.46
C GLU A 166 -13.09 -5.95 -12.77
N LEU A 167 -12.17 -5.77 -11.83
CA LEU A 167 -11.56 -6.86 -11.06
C LEU A 167 -12.60 -7.68 -10.29
N LEU A 168 -13.60 -7.01 -9.71
CA LEU A 168 -14.64 -7.64 -8.90
C LEU A 168 -15.87 -8.07 -9.71
N GLY A 169 -15.88 -7.79 -11.01
CA GLY A 169 -17.00 -8.16 -11.89
C GLY A 169 -18.24 -7.29 -11.74
N HIS A 170 -18.07 -6.05 -11.36
CA HIS A 170 -19.19 -5.10 -11.14
C HIS A 170 -19.23 -4.00 -12.19
#